data_ed6de340a52bc0b1dae2d8ab0b81d1fb
#
_entry.id   ed6de340a52bc0b1dae2d8ab0b81d1fb
#
_cell.length_a   1.000
_cell.length_b   1.000
_cell.length_c   1.000
_cell.angle_alpha   90.00
_cell.angle_beta   90.00
_cell.angle_gamma   90.00
#
_symmetry.space_group_name_H-M   'P 1'
#
loop_
_entity.id
_entity.type
_entity.pdbx_description
1 polymer ?
#
loop_
_entity_poly.entity_id
_entity_poly.type
_entity_poly.pdbx_seq_one_letter_code
_entity_poly.pdbx_strand_id
1 'polypeptide(L)'
;VASAQFSTPQRSVRVLDAPGHRDFVPNAIVGASQADAALLVIDGAVGGFEKGFSAAPGGALGQGGGQTREHVQLARCLGITQLAVCITKLDTLGDAGYPGTEAVQERFEAIRQQLEPFLKKAGFRPGAVQWLPASGYTGENLVSRSAASELAWFQGPTVTEAVDTFEAGDRRVELPFRMPVAEVLPKGRELGPAAVAGRVEAGAAMSGTNVRVAPSGRIVKIKKLQACGEPLTLARAGDAAEAGLLGLEEGEVRQGDILCHPNFPVPVVRRLEARVATLDIMVPLLKGREVVVHAHAAAAAGQVAEIRARLDPKTGQVQKERPRCVTRNQAAVLVLDLERPLCLEKYADFRGLGRITIRDGGHTVAVGTVTELLEFE
;
A
#
# COMPACT_ATOMS: atom_id res chain seq x y z
N VAL A 1 -10.77 -4.80 0.19
CA VAL A 1 -9.91 -4.87 1.39
C VAL A 1 -10.81 -4.99 2.60
N ALA A 2 -10.68 -6.09 3.36
CA ALA A 2 -11.39 -6.21 4.63
C ALA A 2 -10.70 -5.33 5.68
N SER A 3 -11.48 -4.78 6.61
CA SER A 3 -10.92 -4.00 7.71
C SER A 3 -11.48 -4.47 9.05
N ALA A 4 -10.58 -4.55 10.02
CA ALA A 4 -10.92 -4.86 11.41
C ALA A 4 -10.20 -3.87 12.32
N GLN A 5 -10.74 -3.67 13.52
CA GLN A 5 -10.12 -2.81 14.52
C GLN A 5 -9.96 -3.56 15.82
N PHE A 6 -8.86 -3.35 16.49
CA PHE A 6 -8.61 -3.80 17.85
C PHE A 6 -7.82 -2.74 18.61
N SER A 7 -7.83 -2.83 19.92
CA SER A 7 -7.06 -1.94 20.79
C SER A 7 -6.02 -2.74 21.56
N THR A 8 -4.83 -2.19 21.64
CA THR A 8 -3.79 -2.62 22.56
C THR A 8 -3.77 -1.69 23.76
N PRO A 9 -2.99 -1.96 24.80
CA PRO A 9 -2.84 -1.00 25.90
C PRO A 9 -2.29 0.36 25.49
N GLN A 10 -1.58 0.45 24.34
CA GLN A 10 -0.90 1.67 23.90
C GLN A 10 -1.64 2.41 22.79
N ARG A 11 -2.41 1.72 21.95
CA ARG A 11 -3.04 2.33 20.79
C ARG A 11 -4.25 1.57 20.25
N SER A 12 -5.03 2.26 19.43
CA SER A 12 -6.05 1.65 18.58
C SER A 12 -5.42 1.32 17.21
N VAL A 13 -5.60 0.10 16.74
CA VAL A 13 -5.02 -0.43 15.52
C VAL A 13 -6.14 -0.78 14.54
N ARG A 14 -6.08 -0.24 13.34
CA ARG A 14 -6.92 -0.67 12.22
C ARG A 14 -6.10 -1.60 11.31
N VAL A 15 -6.55 -2.82 11.19
CA VAL A 15 -5.99 -3.80 10.26
C VAL A 15 -6.68 -3.67 8.92
N LEU A 16 -5.90 -3.56 7.86
CA LEU A 16 -6.38 -3.61 6.48
C LEU A 16 -5.89 -4.94 5.88
N ASP A 17 -6.79 -5.91 5.77
CA ASP A 17 -6.47 -7.21 5.18
C ASP A 17 -6.50 -7.09 3.66
N ALA A 18 -5.31 -7.08 3.08
CA ALA A 18 -5.12 -6.98 1.64
C ALA A 18 -5.03 -8.40 1.04
N PRO A 19 -5.85 -8.70 0.00
CA PRO A 19 -5.83 -10.01 -0.61
C PRO A 19 -4.47 -10.33 -1.23
N GLY A 20 -3.99 -11.57 -1.00
CA GLY A 20 -2.68 -12.03 -1.47
C GLY A 20 -2.66 -12.46 -2.93
N HIS A 21 -3.80 -12.74 -3.56
CA HIS A 21 -3.87 -13.25 -4.92
C HIS A 21 -3.56 -12.18 -5.97
N ARG A 22 -2.87 -12.56 -7.03
CA ARG A 22 -2.41 -11.68 -8.14
C ARG A 22 -3.52 -10.81 -8.73
N ASP A 23 -4.71 -11.37 -8.94
CA ASP A 23 -5.82 -10.66 -9.56
C ASP A 23 -6.34 -9.50 -8.69
N PHE A 24 -6.03 -9.53 -7.39
CA PHE A 24 -6.44 -8.52 -6.42
C PHE A 24 -5.33 -7.53 -6.04
N VAL A 25 -4.20 -7.52 -6.75
CA VAL A 25 -3.11 -6.54 -6.52
C VAL A 25 -3.60 -5.09 -6.54
N PRO A 26 -4.56 -4.66 -7.40
CA PRO A 26 -5.15 -3.32 -7.29
C PRO A 26 -5.73 -3.02 -5.92
N ASN A 27 -6.41 -3.98 -5.30
CA ASN A 27 -6.95 -3.82 -3.95
C ASN A 27 -5.84 -3.76 -2.89
N ALA A 28 -4.77 -4.55 -3.08
CA ALA A 28 -3.60 -4.48 -2.21
C ALA A 28 -2.90 -3.11 -2.29
N ILE A 29 -2.86 -2.49 -3.47
CA ILE A 29 -2.36 -1.11 -3.65
C ILE A 29 -3.20 -0.13 -2.84
N VAL A 30 -4.53 -0.20 -2.91
CA VAL A 30 -5.44 0.66 -2.14
C VAL A 30 -5.25 0.47 -0.64
N GLY A 31 -5.14 -0.77 -0.16
CA GLY A 31 -4.89 -1.06 1.25
C GLY A 31 -3.53 -0.52 1.72
N ALA A 32 -2.46 -0.86 1.02
CA ALA A 32 -1.11 -0.45 1.38
C ALA A 32 -0.90 1.07 1.30
N SER A 33 -1.62 1.78 0.42
CA SER A 33 -1.54 3.25 0.35
C SER A 33 -2.08 3.94 1.61
N GLN A 34 -2.93 3.28 2.37
CA GLN A 34 -3.53 3.80 3.60
C GLN A 34 -2.81 3.37 4.88
N ALA A 35 -1.83 2.46 4.78
CA ALA A 35 -1.18 1.87 5.94
C ALA A 35 0.05 2.67 6.42
N ASP A 36 0.28 2.71 7.73
CA ASP A 36 1.49 3.28 8.35
C ASP A 36 2.63 2.26 8.43
N ALA A 37 2.28 0.98 8.60
CA ALA A 37 3.20 -0.15 8.73
C ALA A 37 2.61 -1.40 8.06
N ALA A 38 3.40 -2.44 7.88
CA ALA A 38 2.91 -3.70 7.35
C ALA A 38 3.30 -4.89 8.24
N LEU A 39 2.38 -5.85 8.33
CA LEU A 39 2.64 -7.20 8.79
C LEU A 39 2.66 -8.13 7.57
N LEU A 40 3.84 -8.59 7.19
CA LEU A 40 4.01 -9.55 6.09
C LEU A 40 3.81 -10.97 6.62
N VAL A 41 2.71 -11.59 6.25
CA VAL A 41 2.37 -12.95 6.67
C VAL A 41 2.95 -13.95 5.67
N ILE A 42 3.77 -14.87 6.15
CA ILE A 42 4.47 -15.90 5.38
C ILE A 42 3.95 -17.27 5.78
N ASP A 43 3.58 -18.08 4.79
CA ASP A 43 3.22 -19.47 4.99
C ASP A 43 4.49 -20.29 5.26
N GLY A 44 4.65 -20.77 6.49
CA GLY A 44 5.79 -21.57 6.95
C GLY A 44 5.64 -23.07 6.69
N ALA A 45 4.47 -23.55 6.27
CA ALA A 45 4.26 -24.95 5.93
C ALA A 45 5.24 -25.41 4.85
N VAL A 46 5.46 -26.72 4.77
CA VAL A 46 6.34 -27.32 3.75
C VAL A 46 5.82 -26.99 2.34
N GLY A 47 6.67 -26.35 1.52
CA GLY A 47 6.32 -25.89 0.18
C GLY A 47 5.48 -24.60 0.13
N GLY A 48 4.96 -24.09 1.26
CA GLY A 48 4.14 -22.88 1.33
C GLY A 48 4.94 -21.62 0.99
N PHE A 49 6.04 -21.42 1.68
CA PHE A 49 6.97 -20.30 1.43
C PHE A 49 7.55 -20.34 0.01
N GLU A 50 7.96 -21.51 -0.44
CA GLU A 50 8.58 -21.70 -1.75
C GLU A 50 7.64 -21.31 -2.89
N LYS A 51 6.36 -21.66 -2.81
CA LYS A 51 5.34 -21.25 -3.80
C LYS A 51 5.17 -19.72 -3.87
N GLY A 52 5.22 -19.04 -2.71
CA GLY A 52 5.04 -17.60 -2.63
C GLY A 52 6.30 -16.80 -2.97
N PHE A 53 7.49 -17.35 -2.73
CA PHE A 53 8.76 -16.61 -2.83
C PHE A 53 9.59 -16.95 -4.06
N SER A 54 9.59 -18.22 -4.53
CA SER A 54 10.38 -18.63 -5.68
C SER A 54 9.76 -18.14 -6.99
N ALA A 55 10.62 -17.74 -7.94
CA ALA A 55 10.20 -17.57 -9.31
C ALA A 55 9.86 -18.97 -9.87
N ALA A 56 8.68 -19.13 -10.47
CA ALA A 56 8.31 -20.42 -11.07
C ALA A 56 9.33 -20.80 -12.15
N PRO A 57 9.97 -21.97 -12.06
CA PRO A 57 10.84 -22.45 -13.14
C PRO A 57 9.99 -22.65 -14.39
N GLY A 58 10.31 -21.96 -15.50
CA GLY A 58 9.59 -22.09 -16.77
C GLY A 58 8.24 -21.41 -16.87
N GLY A 59 7.94 -20.46 -15.98
CA GLY A 59 6.73 -19.63 -16.06
C GLY A 59 6.66 -18.89 -17.39
N ALA A 60 5.45 -18.88 -18.03
CA ALA A 60 5.19 -18.17 -19.29
C ALA A 60 5.71 -16.74 -19.23
N LEU A 61 6.15 -16.20 -20.36
CA LEU A 61 6.62 -14.82 -20.54
C LEU A 61 5.75 -13.82 -19.75
N GLY A 62 6.30 -13.24 -18.67
CA GLY A 62 5.61 -12.29 -17.80
C GLY A 62 5.41 -12.72 -16.35
N GLN A 63 5.74 -13.93 -15.94
CA GLN A 63 5.72 -14.37 -14.54
C GLN A 63 7.05 -14.00 -13.86
N GLY A 64 7.24 -12.74 -13.53
CA GLY A 64 8.25 -12.28 -12.57
C GLY A 64 7.94 -12.84 -11.18
N GLY A 65 8.95 -12.92 -10.31
CA GLY A 65 8.98 -13.50 -8.97
C GLY A 65 7.68 -13.85 -8.22
N GLY A 66 7.77 -14.62 -7.16
CA GLY A 66 6.60 -15.05 -6.38
C GLY A 66 5.83 -13.86 -5.78
N GLN A 67 4.57 -14.06 -5.43
CA GLN A 67 3.65 -13.05 -4.89
C GLN A 67 4.23 -12.31 -3.67
N THR A 68 4.94 -13.03 -2.80
CA THR A 68 5.61 -12.42 -1.63
C THR A 68 6.58 -11.32 -2.05
N ARG A 69 7.32 -11.51 -3.14
CA ARG A 69 8.26 -10.50 -3.66
C ARG A 69 7.55 -9.27 -4.18
N GLU A 70 6.45 -9.46 -4.92
CA GLU A 70 5.63 -8.35 -5.44
C GLU A 70 5.03 -7.53 -4.30
N HIS A 71 4.45 -8.19 -3.28
CA HIS A 71 3.86 -7.50 -2.12
C HIS A 71 4.88 -6.70 -1.32
N VAL A 72 6.07 -7.24 -1.08
CA VAL A 72 7.16 -6.53 -0.40
C VAL A 72 7.58 -5.28 -1.18
N GLN A 73 7.74 -5.41 -2.50
CA GLN A 73 8.11 -4.28 -3.36
C GLN A 73 7.01 -3.22 -3.37
N LEU A 74 5.74 -3.63 -3.52
CA LEU A 74 4.60 -2.72 -3.46
C LEU A 74 4.50 -1.99 -2.14
N ALA A 75 4.57 -2.70 -1.01
CA ALA A 75 4.54 -2.09 0.32
C ALA A 75 5.62 -1.01 0.46
N ARG A 76 6.87 -1.34 0.07
CA ARG A 76 7.99 -0.40 0.15
C ARG A 76 7.77 0.83 -0.73
N CYS A 77 7.25 0.64 -1.93
CA CYS A 77 7.03 1.69 -2.92
C CYS A 77 5.86 2.60 -2.56
N LEU A 78 4.82 2.04 -1.93
CA LEU A 78 3.69 2.81 -1.41
C LEU A 78 4.02 3.57 -0.12
N GLY A 79 5.25 3.41 0.38
CA GLY A 79 5.78 4.24 1.46
C GLY A 79 5.86 3.59 2.82
N ILE A 80 5.54 2.31 2.89
CA ILE A 80 5.71 1.56 4.13
C ILE A 80 7.20 1.40 4.42
N THR A 81 7.62 1.87 5.57
CA THR A 81 9.01 1.81 6.04
C THR A 81 9.20 0.86 7.22
N GLN A 82 8.12 0.54 7.90
CA GLN A 82 8.09 -0.31 9.08
C GLN A 82 7.43 -1.64 8.73
N LEU A 83 8.13 -2.74 9.00
CA LEU A 83 7.73 -4.06 8.60
C LEU A 83 7.95 -5.05 9.74
N ALA A 84 6.95 -5.85 10.05
CA ALA A 84 7.10 -7.10 10.78
C ALA A 84 6.81 -8.27 9.84
N VAL A 85 7.58 -9.34 9.95
CA VAL A 85 7.37 -10.59 9.21
C VAL A 85 6.86 -11.63 10.19
N CYS A 86 5.64 -12.10 9.94
CA CYS A 86 5.00 -13.14 10.72
C CYS A 86 5.00 -14.46 9.94
N ILE A 87 5.75 -15.45 10.40
CA ILE A 87 5.79 -16.78 9.81
C ILE A 87 4.73 -17.65 10.52
N THR A 88 3.73 -18.06 9.76
CA THR A 88 2.59 -18.81 10.28
C THR A 88 2.60 -20.27 9.81
N LYS A 89 1.68 -21.08 10.35
CA LYS A 89 1.50 -22.50 10.00
C LYS A 89 2.72 -23.38 10.29
N LEU A 90 3.58 -22.95 11.18
CA LEU A 90 4.69 -23.78 11.65
C LEU A 90 4.21 -24.96 12.50
N ASP A 91 3.02 -24.86 13.07
CA ASP A 91 2.27 -25.92 13.77
C ASP A 91 1.95 -27.12 12.87
N THR A 92 1.90 -26.94 11.55
CA THR A 92 1.62 -28.02 10.60
C THR A 92 2.83 -28.89 10.26
N LEU A 93 4.01 -28.55 10.75
CA LEU A 93 5.25 -29.29 10.46
C LEU A 93 5.24 -30.71 11.06
N GLY A 94 4.65 -30.88 12.24
CA GLY A 94 4.47 -32.18 12.86
C GLY A 94 3.71 -33.17 11.98
N ASP A 95 2.61 -32.72 11.37
CA ASP A 95 1.80 -33.51 10.45
C ASP A 95 2.55 -33.84 9.14
N ALA A 96 3.51 -33.00 8.75
CA ALA A 96 4.37 -33.21 7.58
C ALA A 96 5.60 -34.07 7.84
N GLY A 97 5.73 -34.68 9.04
CA GLY A 97 6.85 -35.55 9.41
C GLY A 97 8.06 -34.83 10.02
N TYR A 98 7.91 -33.57 10.44
CA TYR A 98 8.95 -32.77 11.10
C TYR A 98 8.50 -32.36 12.52
N PRO A 99 8.31 -33.30 13.46
CA PRO A 99 7.80 -32.99 14.79
C PRO A 99 8.86 -32.35 15.68
N GLY A 100 8.40 -31.50 16.60
CA GLY A 100 9.22 -30.93 17.66
C GLY A 100 9.68 -29.50 17.44
N THR A 101 10.02 -28.86 18.53
CA THR A 101 10.40 -27.43 18.58
C THR A 101 11.67 -27.10 17.79
N GLU A 102 12.63 -28.03 17.68
CA GLU A 102 13.85 -27.83 16.89
C GLU A 102 13.53 -27.70 15.39
N ALA A 103 12.69 -28.58 14.84
CA ALA A 103 12.30 -28.53 13.43
C ALA A 103 11.54 -27.23 13.11
N VAL A 104 10.68 -26.77 14.02
CA VAL A 104 9.96 -25.50 13.90
C VAL A 104 10.93 -24.32 13.90
N GLN A 105 11.91 -24.30 14.79
CA GLN A 105 12.94 -23.27 14.85
C GLN A 105 13.83 -23.27 13.60
N GLU A 106 14.29 -24.45 13.16
CA GLU A 106 15.09 -24.56 11.93
C GLU A 106 14.34 -24.06 10.69
N ARG A 107 13.07 -24.39 10.58
CA ARG A 107 12.21 -23.92 9.48
C ARG A 107 12.06 -22.41 9.50
N PHE A 108 11.80 -21.82 10.67
CA PHE A 108 11.71 -20.38 10.86
C PHE A 108 13.01 -19.68 10.41
N GLU A 109 14.15 -20.14 10.87
CA GLU A 109 15.45 -19.55 10.54
C GLU A 109 15.80 -19.74 9.06
N ALA A 110 15.46 -20.88 8.45
CA ALA A 110 15.66 -21.12 7.02
C ALA A 110 14.88 -20.14 6.15
N ILE A 111 13.62 -19.87 6.49
CA ILE A 111 12.79 -18.87 5.80
C ILE A 111 13.38 -17.47 5.99
N ARG A 112 13.76 -17.12 7.20
CA ARG A 112 14.37 -15.83 7.52
C ARG A 112 15.65 -15.59 6.72
N GLN A 113 16.55 -16.55 6.69
CA GLN A 113 17.82 -16.47 5.93
C GLN A 113 17.60 -16.22 4.44
N GLN A 114 16.54 -16.77 3.86
CA GLN A 114 16.21 -16.56 2.44
C GLN A 114 15.51 -15.22 2.19
N LEU A 115 14.63 -14.77 3.08
CA LEU A 115 13.82 -13.57 2.88
C LEU A 115 14.56 -12.29 3.27
N GLU A 116 15.41 -12.31 4.31
CA GLU A 116 16.11 -11.12 4.82
C GLU A 116 16.99 -10.41 3.77
N PRO A 117 17.81 -11.10 2.95
CA PRO A 117 18.57 -10.44 1.87
C PRO A 117 17.67 -9.77 0.84
N PHE A 118 16.51 -10.34 0.56
CA PHE A 118 15.55 -9.76 -0.36
C PHE A 118 14.90 -8.50 0.24
N LEU A 119 14.49 -8.50 1.50
CA LEU A 119 13.95 -7.33 2.20
C LEU A 119 14.98 -6.19 2.24
N LYS A 120 16.25 -6.50 2.50
CA LYS A 120 17.35 -5.54 2.44
C LYS A 120 17.49 -4.93 1.04
N LYS A 121 17.44 -5.76 -0.01
CA LYS A 121 17.48 -5.29 -1.41
C LYS A 121 16.27 -4.44 -1.77
N ALA A 122 15.09 -4.75 -1.23
CA ALA A 122 13.88 -3.96 -1.39
C ALA A 122 13.92 -2.61 -0.64
N GLY A 123 14.92 -2.39 0.23
CA GLY A 123 15.14 -1.13 0.94
C GLY A 123 14.62 -1.09 2.38
N PHE A 124 14.26 -2.23 2.95
CA PHE A 124 14.01 -2.33 4.39
C PHE A 124 15.32 -2.47 5.15
N ARG A 125 15.44 -1.78 6.29
CA ARG A 125 16.64 -1.88 7.14
C ARG A 125 16.57 -3.19 7.92
N PRO A 126 17.58 -4.08 7.85
CA PRO A 126 17.54 -5.39 8.51
C PRO A 126 17.23 -5.32 10.02
N GLY A 127 17.86 -4.40 10.74
CA GLY A 127 17.64 -4.22 12.18
C GLY A 127 16.28 -3.60 12.57
N ALA A 128 15.51 -3.09 11.61
CA ALA A 128 14.18 -2.54 11.83
C ALA A 128 13.05 -3.52 11.44
N VAL A 129 13.38 -4.66 10.84
CA VAL A 129 12.41 -5.71 10.52
C VAL A 129 12.28 -6.65 11.70
N GLN A 130 11.06 -6.78 12.22
CA GLN A 130 10.75 -7.73 13.28
C GLN A 130 10.37 -9.08 12.68
N TRP A 131 10.78 -10.16 13.32
CA TRP A 131 10.54 -11.52 12.88
C TRP A 131 9.79 -12.29 13.97
N LEU A 132 8.63 -12.84 13.63
CA LEU A 132 7.68 -13.41 14.57
C LEU A 132 7.19 -14.76 14.05
N PRO A 133 7.29 -15.86 14.82
CA PRO A 133 6.47 -17.03 14.57
C PRO A 133 5.11 -16.83 15.20
N ALA A 134 4.02 -17.29 14.56
CA ALA A 134 2.70 -17.30 15.16
C ALA A 134 1.82 -18.37 14.51
N SER A 135 0.80 -18.83 15.21
CA SER A 135 -0.26 -19.67 14.65
C SER A 135 -1.60 -18.92 14.69
N GLY A 136 -2.16 -18.68 13.52
CA GLY A 136 -3.51 -18.10 13.41
C GLY A 136 -4.60 -19.10 13.77
N TYR A 137 -4.29 -20.42 13.77
CA TYR A 137 -5.25 -21.46 14.11
C TYR A 137 -5.37 -21.64 15.63
N THR A 138 -4.25 -21.73 16.33
CA THR A 138 -4.23 -21.90 17.80
C THR A 138 -4.28 -20.58 18.55
N GLY A 139 -4.00 -19.44 17.91
CA GLY A 139 -3.85 -18.13 18.52
C GLY A 139 -2.48 -17.93 19.19
N GLU A 140 -1.56 -18.91 19.09
CA GLU A 140 -0.25 -18.88 19.75
C GLU A 140 0.60 -17.74 19.19
N ASN A 141 1.23 -16.99 20.10
CA ASN A 141 2.06 -15.81 19.86
C ASN A 141 1.35 -14.65 19.13
N LEU A 142 0.02 -14.64 19.07
CA LEU A 142 -0.73 -13.47 18.61
C LEU A 142 -0.82 -12.41 19.70
N VAL A 143 -1.38 -12.75 20.85
CA VAL A 143 -1.57 -11.88 22.02
C VAL A 143 -0.78 -12.37 23.21
N SER A 144 -0.70 -13.69 23.40
CA SER A 144 -0.02 -14.37 24.49
C SER A 144 0.78 -15.56 23.99
N ARG A 145 1.66 -16.06 24.81
CA ARG A 145 2.51 -17.24 24.55
C ARG A 145 2.26 -18.32 25.59
N SER A 146 2.28 -19.57 25.14
CA SER A 146 2.23 -20.73 26.01
C SER A 146 3.61 -21.38 26.14
N ALA A 147 4.03 -21.68 27.36
CA ALA A 147 5.29 -22.40 27.60
C ALA A 147 5.26 -23.86 27.08
N ALA A 148 4.07 -24.40 26.84
CA ALA A 148 3.86 -25.75 26.32
C ALA A 148 3.73 -25.82 24.80
N SER A 149 3.82 -24.68 24.07
CA SER A 149 3.65 -24.65 22.62
C SER A 149 4.96 -25.01 21.89
N GLU A 150 4.82 -25.42 20.64
CA GLU A 150 5.96 -25.64 19.73
C GLU A 150 6.75 -24.36 19.45
N LEU A 151 6.20 -23.19 19.80
CA LEU A 151 6.86 -21.89 19.70
C LEU A 151 7.55 -21.42 20.98
N ALA A 152 7.63 -22.26 22.01
CA ALA A 152 8.23 -21.92 23.33
C ALA A 152 9.72 -21.49 23.27
N TRP A 153 10.43 -21.87 22.21
CA TRP A 153 11.80 -21.45 21.95
C TRP A 153 11.92 -19.95 21.62
N PHE A 154 10.85 -19.34 21.14
CA PHE A 154 10.87 -17.95 20.73
C PHE A 154 10.69 -17.02 21.93
N GLN A 155 11.68 -16.17 22.18
CA GLN A 155 11.71 -15.22 23.29
C GLN A 155 11.42 -13.76 22.86
N GLY A 156 11.10 -13.54 21.59
CA GLY A 156 10.77 -12.22 21.05
C GLY A 156 9.35 -11.76 21.42
N PRO A 157 8.87 -10.65 20.85
CA PRO A 157 7.53 -10.11 21.11
C PRO A 157 6.43 -10.97 20.51
N THR A 158 5.21 -10.86 21.04
CA THR A 158 3.97 -11.31 20.38
C THR A 158 3.66 -10.40 19.19
N VAL A 159 2.70 -10.81 18.35
CA VAL A 159 2.25 -9.97 17.21
C VAL A 159 1.69 -8.64 17.70
N THR A 160 0.90 -8.63 18.78
CA THR A 160 0.36 -7.39 19.36
C THR A 160 1.44 -6.49 19.94
N GLU A 161 2.40 -7.05 20.65
CA GLU A 161 3.56 -6.29 21.17
C GLU A 161 4.41 -5.71 20.04
N ALA A 162 4.63 -6.47 18.96
CA ALA A 162 5.34 -5.99 17.78
C ALA A 162 4.62 -4.83 17.08
N VAL A 163 3.30 -4.91 16.96
CA VAL A 163 2.47 -3.82 16.40
C VAL A 163 2.56 -2.57 17.26
N ASP A 164 2.67 -2.69 18.58
CA ASP A 164 2.81 -1.56 19.49
C ASP A 164 4.15 -0.82 19.35
N THR A 165 5.16 -1.44 18.76
CA THR A 165 6.44 -0.78 18.48
C THR A 165 6.42 0.09 17.23
N PHE A 166 5.44 -0.05 16.35
CA PHE A 166 5.37 0.77 15.15
C PHE A 166 5.07 2.23 15.48
N GLU A 167 5.77 3.13 14.84
CA GLU A 167 5.56 4.55 14.98
C GLU A 167 4.50 5.05 14.00
N ALA A 168 3.61 5.92 14.46
CA ALA A 168 2.70 6.61 13.56
C ALA A 168 3.52 7.52 12.63
N GLY A 169 3.19 7.50 11.33
CA GLY A 169 3.85 8.35 10.34
C GLY A 169 3.67 9.85 10.63
N ASP A 170 4.44 10.66 9.92
CA ASP A 170 4.34 12.13 9.98
C ASP A 170 2.92 12.58 9.59
N ARG A 171 2.19 13.11 10.55
CA ARG A 171 0.80 13.56 10.40
C ARG A 171 0.77 15.04 10.10
N ARG A 172 0.62 15.38 8.82
CA ARG A 172 0.63 16.75 8.33
C ARG A 172 -0.70 17.45 8.53
N VAL A 173 -1.04 17.73 9.78
CA VAL A 173 -2.31 18.38 10.15
C VAL A 173 -2.37 19.86 9.76
N GLU A 174 -1.22 20.49 9.56
CA GLU A 174 -1.06 21.90 9.16
C GLU A 174 -1.34 22.15 7.66
N LEU A 175 -1.32 21.11 6.84
CA LEU A 175 -1.61 21.22 5.42
C LEU A 175 -3.12 21.27 5.14
N PRO A 176 -3.55 21.77 3.96
CA PRO A 176 -4.95 21.73 3.55
C PRO A 176 -5.51 20.31 3.56
N PHE A 177 -6.76 20.17 3.97
CA PHE A 177 -7.44 18.87 4.06
C PHE A 177 -7.40 18.09 2.74
N ARG A 178 -7.01 16.82 2.83
CA ARG A 178 -6.96 15.83 1.75
C ARG A 178 -7.40 14.47 2.27
N MET A 179 -8.43 13.91 1.66
CA MET A 179 -8.91 12.56 1.96
C MET A 179 -9.30 11.85 0.65
N PRO A 180 -8.42 10.99 0.11
CA PRO A 180 -8.78 10.11 -1.00
C PRO A 180 -9.90 9.16 -0.61
N VAL A 181 -10.88 9.01 -1.48
CA VAL A 181 -11.98 8.07 -1.33
C VAL A 181 -11.48 6.67 -1.67
N ALA A 182 -11.27 5.85 -0.66
CA ALA A 182 -10.85 4.47 -0.82
C ALA A 182 -12.04 3.55 -1.12
N GLU A 183 -13.21 3.88 -0.59
CA GLU A 183 -14.43 3.10 -0.75
C GLU A 183 -15.65 4.03 -0.72
N VAL A 184 -16.63 3.73 -1.54
CA VAL A 184 -17.97 4.33 -1.46
C VAL A 184 -18.84 3.37 -0.66
N LEU A 185 -19.35 3.85 0.46
CA LEU A 185 -20.12 3.04 1.37
C LEU A 185 -21.58 2.91 0.87
N PRO A 186 -22.23 1.76 1.09
CA PRO A 186 -23.62 1.60 0.74
C PRO A 186 -24.50 2.56 1.54
N LYS A 187 -25.63 2.94 0.95
CA LYS A 187 -26.60 3.84 1.55
C LYS A 187 -27.02 3.39 2.96
N GLY A 188 -26.67 4.19 3.94
CA GLY A 188 -26.97 3.93 5.36
C GLY A 188 -27.76 5.07 5.99
N ARG A 189 -28.63 4.73 6.96
CA ARG A 189 -29.49 5.72 7.63
C ARG A 189 -28.71 6.82 8.34
N GLU A 190 -27.54 6.49 8.88
CA GLU A 190 -26.76 7.41 9.70
C GLU A 190 -25.89 8.38 8.89
N LEU A 191 -25.21 7.90 7.86
CA LEU A 191 -24.31 8.70 7.03
C LEU A 191 -25.03 9.41 5.87
N GLY A 192 -26.20 8.90 5.45
CA GLY A 192 -26.99 9.50 4.38
C GLY A 192 -26.81 8.83 3.02
N PRO A 193 -27.25 9.51 1.90
CA PRO A 193 -27.27 8.90 0.58
C PRO A 193 -25.90 8.77 -0.08
N ALA A 194 -24.96 9.66 0.24
CA ALA A 194 -23.59 9.62 -0.23
C ALA A 194 -22.64 9.53 0.96
N ALA A 195 -22.02 8.37 1.11
CA ALA A 195 -21.07 8.12 2.18
C ALA A 195 -19.79 7.49 1.60
N VAL A 196 -18.66 7.92 2.12
CA VAL A 196 -17.34 7.50 1.65
C VAL A 196 -16.43 7.16 2.82
N ALA A 197 -15.51 6.23 2.58
CA ALA A 197 -14.46 5.89 3.52
C ALA A 197 -13.09 6.14 2.90
N GLY A 198 -12.14 6.59 3.73
CA GLY A 198 -10.76 6.82 3.32
C GLY A 198 -9.88 7.21 4.47
N ARG A 199 -8.59 7.36 4.19
CA ARG A 199 -7.63 7.91 5.13
C ARG A 199 -7.46 9.41 4.89
N VAL A 200 -7.45 10.20 5.94
CA VAL A 200 -7.06 11.61 5.86
C VAL A 200 -5.56 11.69 5.67
N GLU A 201 -5.11 12.15 4.51
CA GLU A 201 -3.69 12.27 4.16
C GLU A 201 -3.06 13.57 4.68
N ALA A 202 -3.86 14.63 4.79
CA ALA A 202 -3.42 15.94 5.27
C ALA A 202 -4.56 16.73 5.86
N GLY A 203 -4.24 17.66 6.75
CA GLY A 203 -5.20 18.57 7.37
C GLY A 203 -6.12 17.90 8.36
N ALA A 204 -7.28 18.51 8.56
CA ALA A 204 -8.33 18.01 9.45
C ALA A 204 -9.71 18.46 8.95
N ALA A 205 -10.75 17.71 9.29
CA ALA A 205 -12.14 18.08 9.04
C ALA A 205 -13.04 17.61 10.18
N MET A 206 -14.14 18.33 10.39
CA MET A 206 -15.17 17.97 11.37
C MET A 206 -16.56 17.97 10.71
N SER A 207 -17.54 17.45 11.39
CA SER A 207 -18.95 17.56 10.95
C SER A 207 -19.31 19.02 10.74
N GLY A 208 -19.98 19.33 9.63
CA GLY A 208 -20.30 20.72 9.23
C GLY A 208 -19.26 21.40 8.35
N THR A 209 -18.05 20.84 8.18
CA THR A 209 -17.02 21.38 7.29
C THR A 209 -17.45 21.26 5.83
N ASN A 210 -17.26 22.34 5.05
CA ASN A 210 -17.40 22.30 3.60
C ASN A 210 -16.14 21.69 2.98
N VAL A 211 -16.31 20.76 2.06
CA VAL A 211 -15.23 20.12 1.29
C VAL A 211 -15.56 20.17 -0.19
N ARG A 212 -14.53 20.20 -1.02
CA ARG A 212 -14.65 20.05 -2.46
C ARG A 212 -14.40 18.59 -2.84
N VAL A 213 -15.21 18.04 -3.73
CA VAL A 213 -15.04 16.73 -4.33
C VAL A 213 -14.29 16.92 -5.66
N ALA A 214 -13.08 16.42 -5.76
CA ALA A 214 -12.33 16.40 -7.02
C ALA A 214 -12.45 15.01 -7.67
N PRO A 215 -12.62 14.89 -9.01
CA PRO A 215 -12.48 15.95 -10.01
C PRO A 215 -13.75 16.79 -10.25
N SER A 216 -14.93 16.41 -9.74
CA SER A 216 -16.20 17.07 -10.07
C SER A 216 -16.26 18.57 -9.73
N GLY A 217 -15.41 19.03 -8.80
CA GLY A 217 -15.37 20.42 -8.36
C GLY A 217 -16.52 20.84 -7.42
N ARG A 218 -17.48 19.95 -7.13
CA ARG A 218 -18.64 20.26 -6.29
C ARG A 218 -18.21 20.51 -4.84
N ILE A 219 -18.77 21.56 -4.25
CA ILE A 219 -18.59 21.86 -2.82
C ILE A 219 -19.79 21.26 -2.08
N VAL A 220 -19.49 20.43 -1.09
CA VAL A 220 -20.47 19.71 -0.28
C VAL A 220 -20.13 19.84 1.20
N LYS A 221 -21.09 19.53 2.05
CA LYS A 221 -20.90 19.61 3.50
C LYS A 221 -20.78 18.23 4.11
N ILE A 222 -19.80 18.02 4.97
CA ILE A 222 -19.71 16.81 5.79
C ILE A 222 -20.87 16.83 6.79
N LYS A 223 -21.78 15.87 6.69
CA LYS A 223 -22.92 15.70 7.60
C LYS A 223 -22.47 15.11 8.91
N LYS A 224 -21.77 13.99 8.85
CA LYS A 224 -21.34 13.17 9.98
C LYS A 224 -19.98 12.54 9.64
N LEU A 225 -19.14 12.40 10.65
CA LEU A 225 -17.91 11.61 10.59
C LEU A 225 -18.02 10.44 11.58
N GLN A 226 -17.48 9.31 11.19
CA GLN A 226 -17.31 8.16 12.07
C GLN A 226 -16.03 7.39 11.72
N ALA A 227 -15.58 6.55 12.66
CA ALA A 227 -14.48 5.62 12.46
C ALA A 227 -14.93 4.24 12.94
N CYS A 228 -14.97 3.24 12.06
CA CYS A 228 -15.45 1.89 12.36
C CYS A 228 -16.84 1.86 13.05
N GLY A 229 -17.76 2.71 12.61
CA GLY A 229 -19.11 2.82 13.17
C GLY A 229 -19.25 3.74 14.39
N GLU A 230 -18.16 4.13 15.02
CA GLU A 230 -18.17 5.04 16.17
C GLU A 230 -18.11 6.51 15.74
N PRO A 231 -18.92 7.40 16.37
CA PRO A 231 -18.92 8.82 16.03
C PRO A 231 -17.54 9.46 16.22
N LEU A 232 -17.09 10.22 15.21
CA LEU A 232 -15.84 10.97 15.23
C LEU A 232 -16.12 12.47 15.19
N THR A 233 -15.64 13.22 16.18
CA THR A 233 -15.82 14.66 16.23
C THR A 233 -14.92 15.39 15.23
N LEU A 234 -13.68 14.93 15.09
CA LEU A 234 -12.65 15.52 14.28
C LEU A 234 -11.79 14.41 13.64
N ALA A 235 -11.74 14.39 12.33
CA ALA A 235 -10.81 13.53 11.56
C ALA A 235 -9.55 14.33 11.22
N ARG A 236 -8.38 13.82 11.59
CA ARG A 236 -7.06 14.43 11.36
C ARG A 236 -6.22 13.60 10.42
N ALA A 237 -5.21 14.21 9.84
CA ALA A 237 -4.22 13.48 9.04
C ALA A 237 -3.74 12.20 9.74
N GLY A 238 -3.80 11.09 9.05
CA GLY A 238 -3.51 9.74 9.52
C GLY A 238 -4.72 8.96 10.04
N ASP A 239 -5.85 9.61 10.30
CA ASP A 239 -7.06 8.91 10.74
C ASP A 239 -7.77 8.27 9.55
N ALA A 240 -8.32 7.08 9.76
CA ALA A 240 -9.28 6.48 8.85
C ALA A 240 -10.67 6.98 9.22
N ALA A 241 -11.36 7.61 8.27
CA ALA A 241 -12.65 8.22 8.51
C ALA A 241 -13.68 7.79 7.46
N GLU A 242 -14.91 7.64 7.94
CA GLU A 242 -16.10 7.50 7.11
C GLU A 242 -16.87 8.83 7.18
N ALA A 243 -17.17 9.40 6.03
CA ALA A 243 -17.82 10.69 5.92
C ALA A 243 -19.15 10.60 5.16
N GLY A 244 -20.22 11.02 5.79
CA GLY A 244 -21.49 11.26 5.12
C GLY A 244 -21.52 12.65 4.50
N LEU A 245 -21.88 12.75 3.23
CA LEU A 245 -21.84 13.99 2.44
C LEU A 245 -23.25 14.50 2.15
N LEU A 246 -23.50 15.78 2.41
CA LEU A 246 -24.75 16.46 2.06
C LEU A 246 -24.61 17.14 0.72
N GLY A 247 -25.65 17.02 -0.11
CA GLY A 247 -25.69 17.67 -1.44
C GLY A 247 -25.16 16.80 -2.55
N LEU A 248 -24.96 15.51 -2.31
CA LEU A 248 -24.67 14.49 -3.32
C LEU A 248 -25.69 13.37 -3.25
N GLU A 249 -26.00 12.82 -4.42
CA GLU A 249 -26.75 11.59 -4.57
C GLU A 249 -25.81 10.39 -4.74
N GLU A 250 -26.38 9.20 -4.64
CA GLU A 250 -25.67 7.94 -4.87
C GLU A 250 -25.06 7.91 -6.28
N GLY A 251 -23.78 7.55 -6.40
CA GLY A 251 -23.04 7.48 -7.67
C GLY A 251 -22.39 8.79 -8.13
N GLU A 252 -22.61 9.91 -7.44
CA GLU A 252 -21.97 11.20 -7.77
C GLU A 252 -20.54 11.34 -7.17
N VAL A 253 -20.16 10.46 -6.26
CA VAL A 253 -18.80 10.31 -5.75
C VAL A 253 -18.32 8.88 -6.02
N ARG A 254 -17.07 8.72 -6.38
CA ARG A 254 -16.49 7.45 -6.80
C ARG A 254 -15.22 7.13 -6.04
N GLN A 255 -14.88 5.87 -5.98
CA GLN A 255 -13.57 5.45 -5.52
C GLN A 255 -12.46 6.13 -6.35
N GLY A 256 -11.48 6.70 -5.67
CA GLY A 256 -10.40 7.47 -6.29
C GLY A 256 -10.64 8.97 -6.40
N ASP A 257 -11.87 9.45 -6.15
CA ASP A 257 -12.12 10.88 -5.94
C ASP A 257 -11.41 11.37 -4.68
N ILE A 258 -11.23 12.68 -4.54
CA ILE A 258 -10.58 13.25 -3.36
C ILE A 258 -11.47 14.32 -2.73
N LEU A 259 -11.75 14.16 -1.44
CA LEU A 259 -12.31 15.25 -0.65
C LEU A 259 -11.16 16.19 -0.25
N CYS A 260 -11.26 17.45 -0.62
CA CYS A 260 -10.21 18.43 -0.36
C CYS A 260 -10.77 19.76 0.16
N HIS A 261 -9.87 20.59 0.68
CA HIS A 261 -10.24 21.95 1.15
C HIS A 261 -10.78 22.79 -0.03
N PRO A 262 -11.92 23.49 0.12
CA PRO A 262 -12.55 24.22 -1.01
C PRO A 262 -11.64 25.24 -1.69
N ASN A 263 -10.85 25.99 -0.92
CA ASN A 263 -9.96 27.04 -1.42
C ASN A 263 -8.58 26.52 -1.90
N PHE A 264 -8.28 25.26 -1.64
CA PHE A 264 -7.03 24.62 -2.07
C PHE A 264 -7.39 23.31 -2.79
N PRO A 265 -7.93 23.38 -4.02
CA PRO A 265 -8.35 22.18 -4.76
C PRO A 265 -7.15 21.31 -5.13
N VAL A 266 -7.37 20.01 -5.17
CA VAL A 266 -6.40 19.06 -5.73
C VAL A 266 -6.34 19.23 -7.25
N PRO A 267 -5.15 19.29 -7.85
CA PRO A 267 -5.00 19.31 -9.31
C PRO A 267 -5.60 18.06 -9.97
N VAL A 268 -6.27 18.28 -11.10
CA VAL A 268 -6.82 17.24 -11.97
C VAL A 268 -5.94 17.16 -13.20
N VAL A 269 -5.25 16.03 -13.40
CA VAL A 269 -4.06 15.96 -14.25
C VAL A 269 -4.23 14.90 -15.34
N ARG A 270 -3.94 15.25 -16.60
CA ARG A 270 -3.87 14.31 -17.74
C ARG A 270 -2.44 13.94 -18.10
N ARG A 271 -1.49 14.83 -17.88
CA ARG A 271 -0.09 14.60 -18.24
C ARG A 271 0.82 14.93 -17.07
N LEU A 272 1.69 14.01 -16.72
CA LEU A 272 2.58 14.15 -15.57
C LEU A 272 3.97 13.65 -15.87
N GLU A 273 4.95 14.18 -15.12
CA GLU A 273 6.29 13.63 -15.05
C GLU A 273 6.44 12.88 -13.73
N ALA A 274 7.07 11.71 -13.80
CA ALA A 274 7.36 10.91 -12.63
C ALA A 274 8.77 10.34 -12.66
N ARG A 275 9.41 10.34 -11.49
CA ARG A 275 10.62 9.56 -11.24
C ARG A 275 10.21 8.16 -10.82
N VAL A 276 10.59 7.16 -11.60
CA VAL A 276 10.17 5.77 -11.40
C VAL A 276 11.37 4.85 -11.22
N ALA A 277 11.14 3.75 -10.51
CA ALA A 277 12.00 2.59 -10.46
C ALA A 277 11.27 1.40 -11.09
N THR A 278 11.85 0.79 -12.12
CA THR A 278 11.30 -0.43 -12.69
C THR A 278 11.61 -1.62 -11.78
N LEU A 279 10.66 -2.52 -11.70
CA LEU A 279 10.80 -3.77 -10.97
C LEU A 279 11.51 -4.84 -11.81
N ASP A 280 11.32 -6.10 -11.47
CA ASP A 280 11.89 -7.23 -12.22
C ASP A 280 11.04 -7.53 -13.46
N ILE A 281 11.07 -6.63 -14.43
CA ILE A 281 10.29 -6.69 -15.67
C ILE A 281 11.01 -7.52 -16.74
N MET A 282 10.26 -8.33 -17.46
CA MET A 282 10.78 -9.13 -18.60
C MET A 282 10.78 -8.31 -19.90
N VAL A 283 9.80 -7.47 -20.09
CA VAL A 283 9.66 -6.62 -21.28
C VAL A 283 10.06 -5.19 -20.93
N PRO A 284 11.00 -4.58 -21.66
CA PRO A 284 11.39 -3.19 -21.43
C PRO A 284 10.23 -2.21 -21.61
N LEU A 285 10.19 -1.16 -20.80
CA LEU A 285 9.30 -0.02 -21.03
C LEU A 285 9.84 0.81 -22.18
N LEU A 286 9.00 1.03 -23.19
CA LEU A 286 9.27 1.81 -24.39
C LEU A 286 8.36 3.03 -24.43
N LYS A 287 8.75 4.05 -25.19
CA LYS A 287 7.83 5.12 -25.58
C LYS A 287 6.63 4.54 -26.35
N GLY A 288 5.43 5.04 -26.06
CA GLY A 288 4.17 4.55 -26.62
C GLY A 288 3.61 3.28 -25.97
N ARG A 289 4.30 2.72 -24.96
CA ARG A 289 3.79 1.55 -24.23
C ARG A 289 2.55 1.92 -23.45
N GLU A 290 1.45 1.20 -23.69
CA GLU A 290 0.23 1.30 -22.90
C GLU A 290 0.45 0.73 -21.49
N VAL A 291 -0.05 1.45 -20.49
CA VAL A 291 0.09 1.10 -19.08
C VAL A 291 -1.16 1.53 -18.30
N VAL A 292 -1.33 0.99 -17.11
CA VAL A 292 -2.30 1.47 -16.14
C VAL A 292 -1.57 2.14 -14.99
N VAL A 293 -1.87 3.41 -14.76
CA VAL A 293 -1.30 4.19 -13.66
C VAL A 293 -2.26 4.15 -12.48
N HIS A 294 -1.80 3.64 -11.35
CA HIS A 294 -2.52 3.65 -10.09
C HIS A 294 -1.95 4.73 -9.18
N ALA A 295 -2.82 5.50 -8.56
CA ALA A 295 -2.49 6.48 -7.53
C ALA A 295 -3.55 6.44 -6.44
N HIS A 296 -3.14 6.36 -5.16
CA HIS A 296 -4.05 6.14 -4.02
C HIS A 296 -5.11 5.05 -4.34
N ALA A 297 -6.39 5.38 -4.39
CA ALA A 297 -7.47 4.44 -4.75
C ALA A 297 -7.95 4.58 -6.21
N ALA A 298 -7.33 5.47 -7.00
CA ALA A 298 -7.66 5.70 -8.41
C ALA A 298 -6.75 4.90 -9.34
N ALA A 299 -7.25 4.62 -10.56
CA ALA A 299 -6.46 4.06 -11.64
C ALA A 299 -6.91 4.66 -12.98
N ALA A 300 -5.99 4.91 -13.88
CA ALA A 300 -6.28 5.34 -15.24
C ALA A 300 -5.39 4.62 -16.25
N ALA A 301 -5.96 4.22 -17.37
CA ALA A 301 -5.19 3.80 -18.53
C ALA A 301 -4.43 5.01 -19.10
N GLY A 302 -3.31 4.74 -19.72
CA GLY A 302 -2.48 5.77 -20.32
C GLY A 302 -1.29 5.15 -21.04
N GLN A 303 -0.34 5.98 -21.42
CA GLN A 303 0.85 5.54 -22.13
C GLN A 303 2.11 6.24 -21.64
N VAL A 304 3.25 5.61 -21.87
CA VAL A 304 4.56 6.23 -21.69
C VAL A 304 4.80 7.19 -22.87
N ALA A 305 4.54 8.48 -22.68
CA ALA A 305 4.68 9.49 -23.72
C ALA A 305 6.14 9.78 -24.06
N GLU A 306 6.99 9.82 -23.02
CA GLU A 306 8.42 10.12 -23.17
C GLU A 306 9.23 9.44 -22.06
N ILE A 307 10.44 9.03 -22.40
CA ILE A 307 11.48 8.62 -21.42
C ILE A 307 12.52 9.73 -21.42
N ARG A 308 12.48 10.63 -20.44
CA ARG A 308 13.37 11.80 -20.40
C ARG A 308 14.81 11.45 -20.05
N ALA A 309 14.97 10.61 -19.03
CA ALA A 309 16.29 10.23 -18.55
C ALA A 309 16.29 8.86 -17.88
N ARG A 310 17.44 8.18 -17.97
CA ARG A 310 17.78 7.08 -17.06
C ARG A 310 18.67 7.63 -15.96
N LEU A 311 18.36 7.26 -14.73
CA LEU A 311 19.03 7.74 -13.53
C LEU A 311 19.89 6.62 -12.91
N ASP A 312 20.91 7.03 -12.20
CA ASP A 312 21.64 6.15 -11.30
C ASP A 312 20.74 5.87 -10.06
N PRO A 313 20.45 4.59 -9.73
CA PRO A 313 19.57 4.27 -8.62
C PRO A 313 20.08 4.72 -7.25
N LYS A 314 21.40 4.88 -7.09
CA LYS A 314 22.05 5.25 -5.82
C LYS A 314 22.19 6.77 -5.66
N THR A 315 22.70 7.43 -6.71
CA THR A 315 22.99 8.87 -6.67
C THR A 315 21.84 9.74 -7.17
N GLY A 316 20.94 9.17 -7.98
CA GLY A 316 19.85 9.91 -8.63
C GLY A 316 20.30 10.79 -9.80
N GLN A 317 21.58 10.77 -10.15
CA GLN A 317 22.11 11.55 -11.27
C GLN A 317 21.71 10.96 -12.63
N VAL A 318 21.61 11.82 -13.64
CA VAL A 318 21.31 11.39 -15.02
C VAL A 318 22.49 10.60 -15.56
N GLN A 319 22.25 9.33 -15.89
CA GLN A 319 23.22 8.47 -16.57
C GLN A 319 23.08 8.55 -18.10
N LYS A 320 21.86 8.71 -18.61
CA LYS A 320 21.58 8.79 -20.04
C LYS A 320 20.32 9.62 -20.27
N GLU A 321 20.42 10.61 -21.15
CA GLU A 321 19.29 11.38 -21.64
C GLU A 321 18.57 10.64 -22.76
N ARG A 322 17.23 10.75 -22.79
CA ARG A 322 16.33 10.21 -23.82
C ARG A 322 16.65 8.76 -24.22
N PRO A 323 16.75 7.82 -23.27
CA PRO A 323 17.03 6.43 -23.61
C PRO A 323 15.87 5.86 -24.43
N ARG A 324 16.16 4.89 -25.30
CA ARG A 324 15.12 4.23 -26.11
C ARG A 324 14.17 3.37 -25.27
N CYS A 325 14.68 2.82 -24.17
CA CYS A 325 13.89 1.96 -23.27
C CYS A 325 14.44 2.02 -21.85
N VAL A 326 13.62 1.57 -20.90
CA VAL A 326 13.99 1.28 -19.51
C VAL A 326 13.81 -0.20 -19.26
N THR A 327 14.86 -0.86 -18.76
CA THR A 327 14.85 -2.31 -18.46
C THR A 327 14.67 -2.56 -16.97
N ARG A 328 14.74 -3.83 -16.53
CA ARG A 328 14.56 -4.23 -15.13
C ARG A 328 15.53 -3.51 -14.17
N ASN A 329 15.03 -3.21 -12.96
CA ASN A 329 15.82 -2.65 -11.86
C ASN A 329 16.56 -1.34 -12.21
N GLN A 330 15.97 -0.49 -13.04
CA GLN A 330 16.49 0.82 -13.43
C GLN A 330 15.64 1.94 -12.86
N ALA A 331 16.28 3.08 -12.58
CA ALA A 331 15.59 4.32 -12.28
C ALA A 331 15.52 5.21 -13.53
N ALA A 332 14.37 5.85 -13.75
CA ALA A 332 14.14 6.70 -14.90
C ALA A 332 13.19 7.85 -14.58
N VAL A 333 13.20 8.87 -15.44
CA VAL A 333 12.19 9.93 -15.48
C VAL A 333 11.30 9.67 -16.70
N LEU A 334 10.02 9.44 -16.44
CA LEU A 334 9.00 9.19 -17.47
C LEU A 334 8.00 10.34 -17.52
N VAL A 335 7.52 10.64 -18.72
CA VAL A 335 6.30 11.42 -18.93
C VAL A 335 5.17 10.44 -19.27
N LEU A 336 4.07 10.55 -18.57
CA LEU A 336 2.88 9.71 -18.73
C LEU A 336 1.72 10.56 -19.22
N ASP A 337 1.04 10.10 -20.26
CA ASP A 337 -0.24 10.64 -20.74
C ASP A 337 -1.35 9.71 -20.30
N LEU A 338 -2.38 10.24 -19.65
CA LEU A 338 -3.51 9.52 -19.12
C LEU A 338 -4.73 9.70 -20.05
N GLU A 339 -5.45 8.62 -20.31
CA GLU A 339 -6.70 8.67 -21.10
C GLU A 339 -7.82 9.41 -20.35
N ARG A 340 -7.83 9.27 -19.03
CA ARG A 340 -8.72 10.03 -18.15
C ARG A 340 -7.91 10.70 -17.04
N PRO A 341 -8.32 11.89 -16.60
CA PRO A 341 -7.56 12.62 -15.60
C PRO A 341 -7.58 11.92 -14.26
N LEU A 342 -6.51 12.10 -13.50
CA LEU A 342 -6.38 11.69 -12.12
C LEU A 342 -6.16 12.90 -11.20
N CYS A 343 -6.69 12.82 -9.99
CA CYS A 343 -6.40 13.80 -8.94
C CYS A 343 -5.04 13.45 -8.31
N LEU A 344 -4.03 14.27 -8.57
CA LEU A 344 -2.63 14.03 -8.16
C LEU A 344 -1.99 15.30 -7.60
N GLU A 345 -1.01 15.11 -6.74
CA GLU A 345 -0.14 16.18 -6.24
C GLU A 345 1.33 15.83 -6.51
N LYS A 346 2.21 16.81 -6.48
CA LYS A 346 3.65 16.53 -6.47
C LYS A 346 4.03 15.84 -5.16
N TYR A 347 4.89 14.85 -5.24
CA TYR A 347 5.34 14.11 -4.06
C TYR A 347 6.01 14.99 -3.00
N ALA A 348 6.66 16.07 -3.43
CA ALA A 348 7.30 17.04 -2.53
C ALA A 348 6.28 17.75 -1.63
N ASP A 349 5.08 18.02 -2.16
CA ASP A 349 4.04 18.75 -1.47
C ASP A 349 3.16 17.82 -0.63
N PHE A 350 2.63 16.76 -1.25
CA PHE A 350 1.75 15.76 -0.62
C PHE A 350 2.21 14.34 -0.93
N ARG A 351 2.97 13.75 -0.02
CA ARG A 351 3.59 12.42 -0.23
C ARG A 351 2.60 11.31 -0.57
N GLY A 352 1.45 11.26 0.10
CA GLY A 352 0.42 10.25 -0.13
C GLY A 352 -0.20 10.35 -1.53
N LEU A 353 -0.44 11.58 -2.02
CA LEU A 353 -1.07 11.85 -3.31
C LEU A 353 -0.08 11.93 -4.49
N GLY A 354 1.21 11.94 -4.21
CA GLY A 354 2.28 12.01 -5.21
C GLY A 354 2.95 10.67 -5.52
N ARG A 355 2.43 9.55 -5.00
CA ARG A 355 2.95 8.20 -5.32
C ARG A 355 2.14 7.56 -6.42
N ILE A 356 2.83 6.89 -7.34
CA ILE A 356 2.20 6.13 -8.42
C ILE A 356 2.77 4.74 -8.55
N THR A 357 1.93 3.83 -9.00
CA THR A 357 2.30 2.48 -9.41
C THR A 357 1.89 2.28 -10.85
N ILE A 358 2.80 1.79 -11.69
CA ILE A 358 2.56 1.54 -13.11
C ILE A 358 2.43 0.04 -13.33
N ARG A 359 1.33 -0.37 -13.95
CA ARG A 359 1.04 -1.77 -14.25
C ARG A 359 0.89 -1.99 -15.76
N ASP A 360 1.27 -3.16 -16.22
CA ASP A 360 1.16 -3.61 -17.61
C ASP A 360 0.82 -5.10 -17.64
N GLY A 361 -0.20 -5.49 -18.39
CA GLY A 361 -0.63 -6.90 -18.51
C GLY A 361 -0.95 -7.57 -17.18
N GLY A 362 -1.48 -6.84 -16.19
CA GLY A 362 -1.77 -7.37 -14.86
C GLY A 362 -0.58 -7.44 -13.89
N HIS A 363 0.62 -7.03 -14.31
CA HIS A 363 1.83 -7.01 -13.48
C HIS A 363 2.26 -5.60 -13.12
N THR A 364 2.82 -5.42 -11.92
CA THR A 364 3.45 -4.17 -11.54
C THR A 364 4.82 -4.06 -12.21
N VAL A 365 4.97 -3.09 -13.09
CA VAL A 365 6.20 -2.91 -13.90
C VAL A 365 7.10 -1.81 -13.37
N ALA A 366 6.52 -0.77 -12.78
CA ALA A 366 7.30 0.29 -12.17
C ALA A 366 6.50 0.96 -11.03
N VAL A 367 7.23 1.63 -10.17
CA VAL A 367 6.71 2.43 -9.07
C VAL A 367 7.46 3.73 -9.01
N GLY A 368 6.81 4.79 -8.57
CA GLY A 368 7.47 6.08 -8.59
C GLY A 368 6.74 7.18 -7.84
N THR A 369 7.29 8.37 -8.00
CA THR A 369 6.80 9.59 -7.40
C THR A 369 6.62 10.66 -8.48
N VAL A 370 5.50 11.37 -8.40
CA VAL A 370 5.19 12.49 -9.28
C VAL A 370 6.15 13.65 -8.98
N THR A 371 6.88 14.09 -9.98
CA THR A 371 7.81 15.24 -9.87
C THR A 371 7.19 16.51 -10.40
N GLU A 372 6.49 16.45 -11.54
CA GLU A 372 5.83 17.59 -12.14
C GLU A 372 4.45 17.22 -12.69
N LEU A 373 3.53 18.17 -12.62
CA LEU A 373 2.20 18.11 -13.23
C LEU A 373 2.25 18.98 -14.48
N LEU A 374 2.03 18.39 -15.67
CA LEU A 374 2.32 19.06 -16.94
C LEU A 374 1.07 19.57 -17.66
N GLU A 375 -0.05 18.87 -17.53
CA GLU A 375 -1.33 19.23 -18.15
C GLU A 375 -2.47 18.99 -17.17
N PHE A 376 -3.31 20.01 -17.00
CA PHE A 376 -4.43 20.05 -16.06
C PHE A 376 -5.77 20.12 -16.81
N GLU A 377 -6.83 19.68 -16.18
CA GLU A 377 -8.23 19.97 -16.53
C GLU A 377 -8.84 21.03 -15.63
#